data_ad81409eb3252ad943751c4d74dc9c4b
#
_entry.id   ad81409eb3252ad943751c4d74dc9c4b
#
_cell.length_a   1.000
_cell.length_b   1.000
_cell.length_c   1.000
_cell.angle_alpha   90.00
_cell.angle_beta   90.00
_cell.angle_gamma   90.00
#
_symmetry.space_group_name_H-M   'P 1'
#
loop_
_entity.id
_entity.type
_entity.pdbx_description
1 polymer ?
#
loop_
_entity_poly.entity_id
_entity_poly.type
_entity_poly.pdbx_seq_one_letter_code
_entity_poly.pdbx_strand_id
1 'polypeptide(L)'
;DDEEVNGTAYFQKVCVQAPSVPWYWGMLHLNDGSYIDWFLPHLSFTVSARDNRPWKRRDTGHLGLSQGGLFHDPVNNRSERFTNVLVRKLSSTLTEGEHGQTPGAPLPIFEIKMWNGRTKIELRVQAIERAHWTFNQPTRGGIKSHLTYNEYPLRMEHLRIQDEFGIRKESDYEWARGNAEHSWGLLH
;
A
#
# COMPACT_ATOMS: atom_id res chain seq x y z
N ASP A 1 -2.23 33.45 8.09
CA ASP A 1 -3.66 33.12 8.14
C ASP A 1 -3.73 31.63 8.44
N ASP A 2 -4.37 31.28 9.57
CA ASP A 2 -4.55 29.88 9.94
C ASP A 2 -5.76 29.34 9.17
N GLU A 3 -5.54 28.28 8.40
CA GLU A 3 -6.61 27.58 7.67
C GLU A 3 -7.06 26.38 8.48
N GLU A 4 -8.34 26.26 8.78
CA GLU A 4 -8.90 25.11 9.44
C GLU A 4 -9.01 23.95 8.44
N VAL A 5 -8.30 22.85 8.70
CA VAL A 5 -8.32 21.65 7.87
C VAL A 5 -9.02 20.54 8.61
N ASN A 6 -10.09 20.02 8.02
CA ASN A 6 -10.83 18.86 8.53
C ASN A 6 -10.49 17.61 7.72
N GLY A 7 -10.24 16.48 8.38
CA GLY A 7 -9.89 15.24 7.69
C GLY A 7 -9.73 14.06 8.63
N THR A 8 -9.29 12.95 8.08
CA THR A 8 -8.89 11.77 8.83
C THR A 8 -7.37 11.70 8.90
N ALA A 9 -6.85 11.23 10.02
CA ALA A 9 -5.41 11.05 10.20
C ALA A 9 -5.10 9.61 10.63
N TYR A 10 -4.01 9.09 10.11
CA TYR A 10 -3.40 7.84 10.57
C TYR A 10 -2.05 8.13 11.21
N PHE A 11 -1.83 7.58 12.38
CA PHE A 11 -0.55 7.68 13.07
C PHE A 11 0.01 6.31 13.37
N GLN A 12 1.24 6.06 12.92
CA GLN A 12 1.96 4.83 13.21
C GLN A 12 3.37 5.15 13.72
N LYS A 13 3.77 4.45 14.79
CA LYS A 13 5.15 4.42 15.25
C LYS A 13 5.71 3.02 15.08
N VAL A 14 6.73 2.90 14.26
CA VAL A 14 7.40 1.62 14.01
C VAL A 14 8.83 1.67 14.55
N CYS A 15 9.20 0.66 15.33
CA CYS A 15 10.58 0.45 15.79
C CYS A 15 10.99 -0.99 15.43
N VAL A 16 11.86 -1.13 14.44
CA VAL A 16 12.30 -2.44 13.94
C VAL A 16 13.80 -2.56 14.05
N GLN A 17 14.27 -3.67 14.63
CA GLN A 17 15.71 -4.01 14.75
C GLN A 17 16.07 -5.22 13.85
N ALA A 18 15.27 -5.53 12.88
CA ALA A 18 15.49 -6.62 11.93
C ALA A 18 15.96 -6.08 10.57
N PRO A 19 16.59 -6.90 9.73
CA PRO A 19 16.83 -6.54 8.34
C PRO A 19 15.52 -6.12 7.69
N SER A 20 15.52 -4.97 7.02
CA SER A 20 14.33 -4.46 6.37
C SER A 20 13.96 -5.35 5.19
N VAL A 21 12.85 -6.04 5.31
CA VAL A 21 12.27 -6.82 4.23
C VAL A 21 11.38 -5.90 3.41
N PRO A 22 11.44 -5.94 2.07
CA PRO A 22 10.52 -5.21 1.22
C PRO A 22 9.06 -5.52 1.55
N TRP A 23 8.18 -4.52 1.39
CA TRP A 23 6.75 -4.70 1.66
C TRP A 23 5.86 -3.88 0.73
N TYR A 24 4.61 -4.33 0.64
CA TYR A 24 3.47 -3.53 0.28
C TYR A 24 2.64 -3.28 1.53
N TRP A 25 2.32 -2.06 1.79
CA TRP A 25 1.38 -1.66 2.83
C TRP A 25 0.46 -0.58 2.28
N GLY A 26 -0.73 -0.46 2.85
CA GLY A 26 -1.56 0.69 2.58
C GLY A 26 -2.83 0.67 3.39
N MET A 27 -3.48 1.81 3.39
CA MET A 27 -4.74 2.03 4.07
C MET A 27 -5.63 2.95 3.23
N LEU A 28 -6.91 2.65 3.24
CA LEU A 28 -7.95 3.47 2.63
C LEU A 28 -9.06 3.71 3.66
N HIS A 29 -9.33 4.97 3.93
CA HIS A 29 -10.47 5.44 4.72
C HIS A 29 -11.64 5.79 3.81
N LEU A 30 -12.84 5.42 4.23
CA LEU A 30 -14.10 5.69 3.55
C LEU A 30 -14.94 6.69 4.37
N ASN A 31 -15.83 7.41 3.71
CA ASN A 31 -16.61 8.49 4.34
C ASN A 31 -17.59 8.02 5.42
N ASP A 32 -17.92 6.74 5.48
CA ASP A 32 -18.76 6.13 6.53
C ASP A 32 -18.00 5.74 7.80
N GLY A 33 -16.71 6.08 7.87
CA GLY A 33 -15.81 5.71 8.96
C GLY A 33 -15.18 4.32 8.82
N SER A 34 -15.55 3.58 7.79
CA SER A 34 -14.88 2.32 7.47
C SER A 34 -13.45 2.55 7.01
N TYR A 35 -12.58 1.57 7.25
CA TYR A 35 -11.25 1.56 6.64
C TYR A 35 -10.82 0.15 6.25
N ILE A 36 -9.95 0.10 5.23
CA ILE A 36 -9.33 -1.10 4.71
C ILE A 36 -7.83 -0.92 4.82
N ASP A 37 -7.12 -1.85 5.46
CA ASP A 37 -5.67 -1.91 5.40
C ASP A 37 -5.17 -3.22 4.81
N TRP A 38 -3.95 -3.20 4.29
CA TRP A 38 -3.25 -4.39 3.79
C TRP A 38 -1.77 -4.30 4.07
N PHE A 39 -1.16 -5.46 4.34
CA PHE A 39 0.26 -5.59 4.56
C PHE A 39 0.78 -6.89 3.95
N LEU A 40 1.77 -6.78 3.08
CA LEU A 40 2.41 -7.90 2.41
C LEU A 40 3.93 -7.68 2.39
N PRO A 41 4.66 -8.14 3.42
CA PRO A 41 6.11 -8.24 3.34
C PRO A 41 6.49 -9.35 2.37
N HIS A 42 7.53 -9.11 1.56
CA HIS A 42 7.91 -10.03 0.51
C HIS A 42 9.41 -10.12 0.31
N LEU A 43 9.90 -11.23 -0.24
CA LEU A 43 11.21 -11.36 -0.83
C LEU A 43 11.07 -11.26 -2.33
N SER A 44 11.92 -10.44 -2.96
CA SER A 44 11.99 -10.36 -4.41
C SER A 44 13.26 -11.02 -4.93
N PHE A 45 13.11 -11.78 -6.00
CA PHE A 45 14.24 -12.42 -6.68
C PHE A 45 15.00 -11.46 -7.62
N THR A 46 14.38 -10.32 -7.95
CA THR A 46 14.98 -9.29 -8.80
C THR A 46 15.27 -8.06 -7.97
N VAL A 47 16.26 -8.15 -7.12
CA VAL A 47 16.73 -7.01 -6.35
C VAL A 47 17.74 -6.25 -7.18
N SER A 48 17.36 -5.10 -7.71
CA SER A 48 18.29 -4.18 -8.34
C SER A 48 18.60 -3.03 -7.36
N ALA A 49 19.79 -3.07 -6.76
CA ALA A 49 20.27 -2.00 -5.88
C ALA A 49 20.46 -0.65 -6.59
N ARG A 50 20.35 -0.61 -7.90
CA ARG A 50 20.59 0.57 -8.74
C ARG A 50 19.32 1.13 -9.36
N ASP A 51 18.17 0.50 -9.12
CA ASP A 51 16.98 0.80 -9.86
C ASP A 51 15.97 1.53 -8.99
N ASN A 52 16.04 2.85 -8.96
CA ASN A 52 14.99 3.72 -8.39
C ASN A 52 13.68 3.61 -9.19
N ARG A 53 13.62 2.73 -10.19
CA ARG A 53 12.43 2.55 -11.01
C ARG A 53 11.39 1.73 -10.26
N PRO A 54 10.12 2.08 -10.38
CA PRO A 54 9.04 1.22 -9.96
C PRO A 54 9.19 -0.16 -10.61
N TRP A 55 8.98 -1.22 -9.86
CA TRP A 55 9.08 -2.59 -10.34
C TRP A 55 8.24 -2.80 -11.60
N LYS A 56 8.82 -3.44 -12.59
CA LYS A 56 8.10 -3.81 -13.82
C LYS A 56 7.23 -5.04 -13.56
N ARG A 57 6.22 -5.26 -14.41
CA ARG A 57 5.30 -6.41 -14.33
C ARG A 57 6.00 -7.77 -14.24
N ARG A 58 7.20 -7.93 -14.79
CA ARG A 58 8.03 -9.14 -14.69
C ARG A 58 8.75 -9.31 -13.34
N ASP A 59 8.70 -8.30 -12.47
CA ASP A 59 9.26 -8.36 -11.13
C ASP A 59 8.22 -8.92 -10.13
N THR A 60 7.13 -9.50 -10.62
CA THR A 60 6.03 -10.07 -9.83
C THR A 60 6.38 -11.39 -9.16
N GLY A 61 7.56 -11.94 -9.39
CA GLY A 61 8.06 -13.10 -8.66
C GLY A 61 8.49 -12.73 -7.24
N HIS A 62 7.53 -12.41 -6.37
CA HIS A 62 7.80 -12.23 -4.94
C HIS A 62 7.26 -13.40 -4.14
N LEU A 63 8.04 -13.84 -3.16
CA LEU A 63 7.61 -14.78 -2.16
C LEU A 63 7.04 -13.98 -0.98
N GLY A 64 5.75 -14.05 -0.74
CA GLY A 64 5.13 -13.47 0.45
C GLY A 64 5.63 -14.17 1.72
N LEU A 65 6.17 -13.41 2.66
CA LEU A 65 6.67 -13.94 3.94
C LEU A 65 5.55 -14.02 4.97
N SER A 66 4.67 -13.06 4.94
CA SER A 66 3.49 -12.95 5.77
C SER A 66 2.52 -12.04 5.04
N GLN A 67 1.26 -12.21 5.28
CA GLN A 67 0.27 -11.35 4.69
C GLN A 67 -0.84 -11.10 5.69
N GLY A 68 -1.33 -9.88 5.70
CA GLY A 68 -2.39 -9.48 6.59
C GLY A 68 -3.19 -8.34 6.00
N GLY A 69 -4.42 -8.25 6.42
CA GLY A 69 -5.28 -7.12 6.12
C GLY A 69 -6.37 -7.02 7.16
N LEU A 70 -6.95 -5.85 7.25
CA LEU A 70 -8.06 -5.56 8.13
C LEU A 70 -9.12 -4.78 7.36
N PHE A 71 -10.36 -5.09 7.61
CA PHE A 71 -11.50 -4.26 7.25
C PHE A 71 -12.26 -3.91 8.53
N HIS A 72 -12.31 -2.64 8.85
CA HIS A 72 -13.13 -2.10 9.93
C HIS A 72 -14.40 -1.50 9.34
N ASP A 73 -15.53 -1.96 9.86
CA ASP A 73 -16.87 -1.58 9.41
C ASP A 73 -17.68 -1.11 10.63
N PRO A 74 -17.64 0.18 10.95
CA PRO A 74 -18.35 0.72 12.09
C PRO A 74 -19.87 0.71 11.91
N VAL A 75 -20.35 0.72 10.66
CA VAL A 75 -21.79 0.67 10.36
C VAL A 75 -22.39 -0.66 10.83
N ASN A 76 -21.67 -1.77 10.65
CA ASN A 76 -22.07 -3.09 11.09
C ASN A 76 -21.37 -3.53 12.40
N ASN A 77 -20.67 -2.59 13.07
CA ASN A 77 -19.95 -2.81 14.33
C ASN A 77 -19.01 -4.04 14.30
N ARG A 78 -18.18 -4.14 13.27
CA ARG A 78 -17.29 -5.28 13.09
C ARG A 78 -15.91 -4.89 12.60
N SER A 79 -14.96 -5.79 12.85
CA SER A 79 -13.63 -5.75 12.25
C SER A 79 -13.24 -7.14 11.79
N GLU A 80 -12.82 -7.27 10.55
CA GLU A 80 -12.44 -8.53 9.95
C GLU A 80 -10.96 -8.55 9.58
N ARG A 81 -10.29 -9.65 9.94
CA ARG A 81 -8.90 -9.90 9.57
C ARG A 81 -8.81 -10.84 8.38
N PHE A 82 -7.87 -10.54 7.51
CA PHE A 82 -7.56 -11.32 6.32
C PHE A 82 -6.15 -11.88 6.42
N THR A 83 -6.01 -13.16 6.17
CA THR A 83 -4.72 -13.83 6.02
C THR A 83 -4.39 -14.12 4.56
N ASN A 84 -5.37 -13.93 3.67
CA ASN A 84 -5.18 -14.02 2.24
C ASN A 84 -5.23 -12.60 1.66
N VAL A 85 -4.07 -12.09 1.29
CA VAL A 85 -3.90 -10.76 0.70
C VAL A 85 -3.03 -10.88 -0.54
N LEU A 86 -3.51 -10.36 -1.63
CA LEU A 86 -2.76 -10.26 -2.88
C LEU A 86 -2.65 -8.80 -3.26
N VAL A 87 -1.44 -8.33 -3.51
CA VAL A 87 -1.18 -6.99 -4.02
C VAL A 87 -0.47 -7.12 -5.37
N ARG A 88 -0.98 -6.43 -6.37
CA ARG A 88 -0.37 -6.32 -7.70
C ARG A 88 -0.12 -4.86 -8.00
N LYS A 89 1.10 -4.55 -8.40
CA LYS A 89 1.50 -3.22 -8.84
C LYS A 89 1.51 -3.16 -10.36
N LEU A 90 0.78 -2.21 -10.91
CA LEU A 90 0.69 -1.93 -12.34
C LEU A 90 1.22 -0.53 -12.62
N SER A 91 1.69 -0.29 -13.83
CA SER A 91 1.99 1.07 -14.30
C SER A 91 0.72 1.73 -14.82
N SER A 92 0.56 3.02 -14.55
CA SER A 92 -0.49 3.85 -15.16
C SER A 92 0.12 4.82 -16.20
N THR A 93 -0.74 5.55 -16.87
CA THR A 93 -0.36 6.68 -17.72
C THR A 93 -0.18 7.97 -16.92
N LEU A 94 -0.64 8.01 -15.67
CA LEU A 94 -0.42 9.13 -14.79
C LEU A 94 1.06 9.18 -14.38
N THR A 95 1.65 10.34 -14.43
CA THR A 95 3.06 10.58 -14.07
C THR A 95 3.16 11.57 -12.93
N GLU A 96 4.31 11.58 -12.25
CA GLU A 96 4.62 12.59 -11.25
C GLU A 96 4.57 13.99 -11.87
N GLY A 97 3.98 14.95 -11.14
CA GLY A 97 3.93 16.35 -11.54
C GLY A 97 5.30 17.03 -11.53
N GLU A 98 5.34 18.30 -11.87
CA GLU A 98 6.58 19.09 -11.92
C GLU A 98 7.29 19.20 -10.58
N HIS A 99 6.56 19.13 -9.47
CA HIS A 99 7.08 19.18 -8.10
C HIS A 99 7.38 17.80 -7.53
N GLY A 100 7.12 16.73 -8.28
CA GLY A 100 7.46 15.36 -7.90
C GLY A 100 8.98 15.16 -7.82
N GLN A 101 9.39 14.15 -7.08
CA GLN A 101 10.82 13.84 -6.90
C GLN A 101 11.47 13.32 -8.19
N THR A 102 10.67 12.77 -9.09
CA THR A 102 11.11 12.31 -10.41
C THR A 102 10.06 12.72 -11.44
N PRO A 103 10.02 14.00 -11.84
CA PRO A 103 9.01 14.49 -12.77
C PRO A 103 8.90 13.62 -14.03
N GLY A 104 7.68 13.31 -14.42
CA GLY A 104 7.39 12.44 -15.56
C GLY A 104 7.52 10.92 -15.28
N ALA A 105 7.90 10.50 -14.08
CA ALA A 105 7.93 9.09 -13.72
C ALA A 105 6.50 8.50 -13.63
N PRO A 106 6.24 7.30 -14.17
CA PRO A 106 4.92 6.68 -14.07
C PRO A 106 4.53 6.39 -12.63
N LEU A 107 3.35 6.81 -12.23
CA LEU A 107 2.76 6.50 -10.94
C LEU A 107 2.09 5.12 -10.97
N PRO A 108 2.17 4.33 -9.90
CA PRO A 108 1.59 2.99 -9.89
C PRO A 108 0.08 3.00 -9.67
N ILE A 109 -0.54 1.93 -10.16
CA ILE A 109 -1.84 1.45 -9.72
C ILE A 109 -1.59 0.24 -8.83
N PHE A 110 -2.29 0.15 -7.71
CA PHE A 110 -2.30 -1.05 -6.87
C PHE A 110 -3.65 -1.72 -6.97
N GLU A 111 -3.62 -3.02 -7.30
CA GLU A 111 -4.78 -3.90 -7.20
C GLU A 111 -4.60 -4.78 -5.96
N ILE A 112 -5.56 -4.70 -5.04
CA ILE A 112 -5.57 -5.44 -3.80
C ILE A 112 -6.76 -6.38 -3.79
N LYS A 113 -6.52 -7.65 -3.44
CA LYS A 113 -7.56 -8.63 -3.19
C LYS A 113 -7.34 -9.25 -1.82
N MET A 114 -8.39 -9.28 -1.01
CA MET A 114 -8.37 -9.89 0.30
C MET A 114 -9.59 -10.78 0.48
N TRP A 115 -9.42 -11.92 1.14
CA TRP A 115 -10.55 -12.81 1.42
C TRP A 115 -10.29 -13.69 2.65
N ASN A 116 -11.37 -14.04 3.36
CA ASN A 116 -11.33 -14.89 4.56
C ASN A 116 -12.44 -15.95 4.60
N GLY A 117 -13.09 -16.22 3.50
CA GLY A 117 -14.20 -17.16 3.39
C GLY A 117 -15.60 -16.56 3.68
N ARG A 118 -15.67 -15.42 4.38
CA ARG A 118 -16.92 -14.68 4.65
C ARG A 118 -16.99 -13.40 3.84
N THR A 119 -15.87 -12.70 3.78
CA THR A 119 -15.76 -11.42 3.11
C THR A 119 -14.71 -11.49 2.02
N LYS A 120 -15.00 -10.88 0.91
CA LYS A 120 -14.08 -10.67 -0.21
C LYS A 120 -14.03 -9.18 -0.53
N ILE A 121 -12.81 -8.66 -0.62
CA ILE A 121 -12.54 -7.28 -1.00
C ILE A 121 -11.68 -7.26 -2.26
N GLU A 122 -12.13 -6.51 -3.24
CA GLU A 122 -11.38 -6.17 -4.46
C GLU A 122 -11.28 -4.65 -4.52
N LEU A 123 -10.06 -4.16 -4.47
CA LEU A 123 -9.76 -2.74 -4.42
C LEU A 123 -8.73 -2.40 -5.50
N ARG A 124 -8.95 -1.30 -6.22
CA ARG A 124 -8.00 -0.71 -7.14
C ARG A 124 -7.82 0.76 -6.79
N VAL A 125 -6.58 1.14 -6.56
CA VAL A 125 -6.21 2.50 -6.20
C VAL A 125 -5.09 3.01 -7.10
N GLN A 126 -5.20 4.26 -7.50
CA GLN A 126 -4.22 4.98 -8.30
C GLN A 126 -3.39 5.88 -7.39
N ALA A 127 -2.08 5.76 -7.44
CA ALA A 127 -1.19 6.75 -6.86
C ALA A 127 -1.32 8.08 -7.61
N ILE A 128 -1.45 9.18 -6.88
CA ILE A 128 -1.60 10.52 -7.46
C ILE A 128 -0.33 11.36 -7.35
N GLU A 129 0.57 10.96 -6.46
CA GLU A 129 1.90 11.55 -6.28
C GLU A 129 2.81 10.52 -5.59
N ARG A 130 4.11 10.83 -5.46
CA ARG A 130 5.09 9.98 -4.78
C ARG A 130 6.05 10.78 -3.93
N ALA A 131 6.27 10.33 -2.70
CA ALA A 131 7.44 10.62 -1.92
C ALA A 131 8.33 9.38 -1.84
N HIS A 132 9.66 9.53 -1.83
CA HIS A 132 10.54 8.40 -1.61
C HIS A 132 11.72 8.76 -0.73
N TRP A 133 12.23 7.76 -0.04
CA TRP A 133 13.41 7.87 0.81
C TRP A 133 14.29 6.63 0.62
N THR A 134 15.59 6.86 0.51
CA THR A 134 16.56 5.78 0.40
C THR A 134 17.51 5.84 1.60
N PHE A 135 17.67 4.71 2.28
CA PHE A 135 18.53 4.63 3.45
C PHE A 135 19.24 3.28 3.57
N ASN A 136 20.37 3.31 4.27
CA ASN A 136 21.11 2.13 4.67
C ASN A 136 20.87 1.89 6.15
N GLN A 137 20.31 0.75 6.48
CA GLN A 137 20.05 0.36 7.86
C GLN A 137 21.09 -0.65 8.32
N PRO A 138 21.92 -0.35 9.34
CA PRO A 138 22.77 -1.35 9.95
C PRO A 138 21.92 -2.38 10.68
N THR A 139 22.22 -3.64 10.47
CA THR A 139 21.56 -4.74 11.18
C THR A 139 22.52 -5.44 12.15
N ARG A 140 22.01 -6.18 13.10
CA ARG A 140 22.84 -7.06 13.92
C ARG A 140 23.52 -8.11 13.05
N GLY A 141 24.81 -8.38 13.29
CA GLY A 141 25.58 -9.37 12.54
C GLY A 141 26.29 -8.86 11.28
N GLY A 142 26.34 -7.53 11.09
CA GLY A 142 27.12 -6.94 10.00
C GLY A 142 26.42 -6.94 8.63
N ILE A 143 25.24 -7.49 8.53
CA ILE A 143 24.42 -7.42 7.32
C ILE A 143 23.92 -5.97 7.16
N LYS A 144 24.08 -5.40 5.98
CA LYS A 144 23.54 -4.08 5.64
C LYS A 144 22.25 -4.27 4.84
N SER A 145 21.24 -3.49 5.18
CA SER A 145 20.01 -3.40 4.42
C SER A 145 19.97 -2.06 3.71
N HIS A 146 19.93 -2.11 2.39
CA HIS A 146 19.63 -0.94 1.57
C HIS A 146 18.17 -0.98 1.21
N LEU A 147 17.42 0.06 1.57
CA LEU A 147 15.98 0.13 1.34
C LEU A 147 15.62 1.43 0.64
N THR A 148 14.85 1.31 -0.43
CA THR A 148 14.10 2.44 -1.00
C THR A 148 12.66 2.30 -0.57
N TYR A 149 12.18 3.30 0.13
CA TYR A 149 10.83 3.41 0.64
C TYR A 149 10.06 4.41 -0.20
N ASN A 150 8.89 4.05 -0.66
CA ASN A 150 8.01 4.93 -1.41
C ASN A 150 6.67 5.00 -0.74
N GLU A 151 6.12 6.19 -0.75
CA GLU A 151 4.84 6.54 -0.20
C GLU A 151 4.00 7.25 -1.25
N TYR A 152 2.73 6.85 -1.36
CA TYR A 152 1.83 7.29 -2.40
C TYR A 152 0.48 7.68 -1.81
N PRO A 153 0.09 8.96 -1.86
CA PRO A 153 -1.32 9.30 -1.66
C PRO A 153 -2.17 8.67 -2.77
N LEU A 154 -3.36 8.22 -2.40
CA LEU A 154 -4.18 7.36 -3.24
C LEU A 154 -5.51 8.01 -3.63
N ARG A 155 -5.94 7.71 -4.86
CA ARG A 155 -7.31 7.87 -5.33
C ARG A 155 -7.91 6.50 -5.57
N MET A 156 -9.09 6.26 -5.04
CA MET A 156 -9.85 5.05 -5.32
C MET A 156 -10.39 5.06 -6.75
N GLU A 157 -10.18 3.96 -7.49
CA GLU A 157 -10.71 3.75 -8.85
C GLU A 157 -11.79 2.68 -8.89
N HIS A 158 -11.66 1.68 -8.00
CA HIS A 158 -12.62 0.60 -7.90
C HIS A 158 -12.62 0.04 -6.49
N LEU A 159 -13.81 -0.27 -5.99
CA LEU A 159 -14.02 -0.99 -4.74
C LEU A 159 -15.17 -1.97 -4.89
N ARG A 160 -14.97 -3.18 -4.41
CA ARG A 160 -16.02 -4.18 -4.24
C ARG A 160 -15.79 -4.90 -2.93
N ILE A 161 -16.71 -4.73 -2.00
CA ILE A 161 -16.79 -5.49 -0.76
C ILE A 161 -17.99 -6.41 -0.87
N GLN A 162 -17.76 -7.71 -0.74
CA GLN A 162 -18.83 -8.71 -0.76
C GLN A 162 -18.80 -9.50 0.53
N ASP A 163 -19.87 -9.48 1.28
CA ASP A 163 -20.02 -10.10 2.59
C ASP A 163 -21.48 -10.53 2.84
N GLU A 164 -21.79 -10.93 4.07
CA GLU A 164 -23.15 -11.33 4.50
C GLU A 164 -24.18 -10.18 4.45
N PHE A 165 -23.73 -8.92 4.46
CA PHE A 165 -24.61 -7.75 4.36
C PHE A 165 -24.86 -7.32 2.91
N GLY A 166 -24.21 -7.97 1.94
CA GLY A 166 -24.40 -7.72 0.52
C GLY A 166 -23.14 -7.31 -0.22
N ILE A 167 -23.31 -6.50 -1.24
CA ILE A 167 -22.23 -6.00 -2.09
C ILE A 167 -22.21 -4.48 -1.99
N ARG A 168 -21.06 -3.94 -1.58
CA ARG A 168 -20.77 -2.50 -1.59
C ARG A 168 -19.73 -2.20 -2.67
N LYS A 169 -19.88 -1.06 -3.32
CA LYS A 169 -19.03 -0.61 -4.43
C LYS A 169 -18.52 0.79 -4.17
N GLU A 170 -17.60 1.25 -5.00
CA GLU A 170 -17.08 2.62 -4.98
C GLU A 170 -18.18 3.67 -5.04
N SER A 171 -19.27 3.42 -5.77
CA SER A 171 -20.41 4.35 -5.90
C SER A 171 -21.23 4.55 -4.61
N ASP A 172 -21.04 3.68 -3.63
CA ASP A 172 -21.74 3.75 -2.35
C ASP A 172 -21.04 4.68 -1.35
N TYR A 173 -19.88 5.23 -1.75
CA TYR A 173 -19.05 6.10 -0.93
C TYR A 173 -18.85 7.46 -1.60
N GLU A 174 -19.06 8.53 -0.85
CA GLU A 174 -18.88 9.90 -1.32
C GLU A 174 -17.40 10.21 -1.56
N TRP A 175 -16.53 9.72 -0.67
CA TRP A 175 -15.10 9.85 -0.82
C TRP A 175 -14.34 8.66 -0.21
N ALA A 176 -13.15 8.48 -0.70
CA ALA A 176 -12.14 7.61 -0.12
C ALA A 176 -10.78 8.30 -0.13
N ARG A 177 -10.04 8.20 0.96
CA ARG A 177 -8.70 8.79 1.12
C ARG A 177 -7.76 7.76 1.70
N GLY A 178 -6.57 7.71 1.20
CA GLY A 178 -5.60 6.74 1.69
C GLY A 178 -4.20 6.96 1.21
N ASN A 179 -3.35 6.09 1.70
CA ASN A 179 -1.94 6.05 1.39
C ASN A 179 -1.49 4.62 1.14
N ALA A 180 -0.51 4.43 0.26
CA ALA A 180 0.16 3.16 0.09
C ALA A 180 1.66 3.33 0.16
N GLU A 181 2.30 2.31 0.70
CA GLU A 181 3.75 2.16 0.73
C GLU A 181 4.16 1.00 -0.16
N HIS A 182 5.25 1.18 -0.84
CA HIS A 182 5.95 0.10 -1.50
C HIS A 182 7.44 0.29 -1.29
N SER A 183 8.04 -0.65 -0.61
CA SER A 183 9.48 -0.66 -0.43
C SER A 183 10.13 -1.78 -1.24
N TRP A 184 11.36 -1.52 -1.65
CA TRP A 184 12.25 -2.54 -2.18
C TRP A 184 13.66 -2.30 -1.64
N GLY A 185 14.46 -3.33 -1.63
CA GLY A 185 15.79 -3.20 -1.07
C GLY A 185 16.66 -4.41 -1.30
N LEU A 186 17.91 -4.29 -0.90
CA LEU A 186 18.93 -5.32 -0.98
C LEU A 186 19.50 -5.56 0.42
N LEU A 187 19.65 -6.85 0.76
CA LEU A 187 20.48 -7.28 1.89
C LEU A 187 21.88 -7.59 1.36
N HIS A 188 22.93 -7.03 1.96
CA HIS A 188 24.34 -7.26 1.62
C HIS A 188 25.29 -7.16 2.81
#